data_821c5d02a62b4b83f3d052ad2e85cb2d
#
_entry.id   821c5d02a62b4b83f3d052ad2e85cb2d
#
_cell.length_a   1.000
_cell.length_b   1.000
_cell.length_c   1.000
_cell.angle_alpha   90.00
_cell.angle_beta   90.00
_cell.angle_gamma   90.00
#
_symmetry.space_group_name_H-M   'P 1'
#
loop_
_entity.id
_entity.type
_entity.pdbx_description
1 polymer ?
#
loop_
_entity_poly.entity_id
_entity_poly.type
_entity_poly.pdbx_seq_one_letter_code
_entity_poly.pdbx_strand_id
1 'polypeptide(L)'
;RQAQGDASLEGAVYGLYARNDIQHPDGATGVVFKAGDLVATLTTDKNGEAEVNNLYLGNYYVKEITPSEGYLLDEDEHDVVCDYEGDLVAEVSRSTTSAEQVIKQPFQLIKVSDNGDDTEAGLLAGAEFTAYLKSSLPVKEDGSYDFDKATPVIIGENGSTIITSDDKGHAVSIAIPYGTYVVIESKTPHNMKTVSYTHLRAHET
;
A
#
# COMPACT_ATOMS: atom_id res chain seq x y z
N ARG A 1 -5.60 1.91 9.26
CA ARG A 1 -5.76 0.76 8.33
C ARG A 1 -6.59 1.08 7.09
N GLN A 2 -7.61 1.95 7.15
CA GLN A 2 -8.41 2.29 5.95
C GLN A 2 -7.61 2.95 4.82
N ALA A 3 -6.54 3.70 5.15
CA ALA A 3 -5.70 4.38 4.16
C ALA A 3 -4.67 3.45 3.48
N GLN A 4 -4.29 2.34 4.13
CA GLN A 4 -3.24 1.42 3.67
C GLN A 4 -3.80 0.12 3.09
N GLY A 5 -5.06 -0.24 3.39
CA GLY A 5 -5.61 -1.54 3.01
C GLY A 5 -4.79 -2.69 3.62
N ASP A 6 -4.37 -3.62 2.77
CA ASP A 6 -3.51 -4.76 3.13
C ASP A 6 -2.03 -4.51 2.85
N ALA A 7 -1.62 -3.29 2.46
CA ALA A 7 -0.23 -2.96 2.23
C ALA A 7 0.61 -3.10 3.51
N SER A 8 1.84 -3.59 3.37
CA SER A 8 2.77 -3.86 4.47
C SER A 8 4.05 -3.07 4.31
N LEU A 9 4.56 -2.49 5.38
CA LEU A 9 5.88 -1.83 5.41
C LEU A 9 7.05 -2.83 5.50
N GLU A 10 6.75 -4.11 5.77
CA GLU A 10 7.75 -5.16 5.88
C GLU A 10 8.24 -5.61 4.51
N GLY A 11 9.55 -5.78 4.39
CA GLY A 11 10.17 -6.38 3.22
C GLY A 11 10.59 -5.40 2.11
N ALA A 12 10.46 -4.09 2.33
CA ALA A 12 11.10 -3.12 1.42
C ALA A 12 12.62 -3.27 1.49
N VAL A 13 13.27 -3.28 0.33
CA VAL A 13 14.73 -3.42 0.24
C VAL A 13 15.33 -2.10 -0.21
N TYR A 14 16.25 -1.58 0.60
CA TYR A 14 17.02 -0.38 0.34
C TYR A 14 18.48 -0.69 0.11
N GLY A 15 19.12 0.04 -0.79
CA GLY A 15 20.56 0.09 -0.90
C GLY A 15 21.12 1.33 -0.18
N LEU A 16 22.16 1.14 0.61
CA LEU A 16 23.00 2.22 1.12
C LEU A 16 24.20 2.36 0.19
N TYR A 17 24.39 3.52 -0.38
CA TYR A 17 25.44 3.81 -1.36
C TYR A 17 26.38 4.90 -0.85
N ALA A 18 27.63 4.85 -1.25
CA ALA A 18 28.59 5.93 -1.00
C ALA A 18 28.28 7.14 -1.89
N ARG A 19 28.02 8.30 -1.30
CA ARG A 19 27.80 9.55 -2.05
C ARG A 19 29.10 10.08 -2.65
N ASN A 20 30.17 9.93 -1.90
CA ASN A 20 31.54 10.29 -2.27
C ASN A 20 32.48 9.13 -1.94
N ASP A 21 33.73 9.20 -2.37
CA ASP A 21 34.75 8.22 -1.96
C ASP A 21 34.87 8.20 -0.43
N ILE A 22 34.75 7.01 0.16
CA ILE A 22 34.88 6.80 1.60
C ILE A 22 36.28 6.32 1.90
N GLN A 23 36.99 7.06 2.76
CA GLN A 23 38.35 6.77 3.15
C GLN A 23 38.42 5.91 4.41
N HIS A 24 39.38 4.98 4.45
CA HIS A 24 39.67 4.28 5.69
C HIS A 24 40.31 5.26 6.70
N PRO A 25 39.95 5.22 8.00
CA PRO A 25 40.41 6.20 9.00
C PRO A 25 41.89 6.08 9.38
N ASP A 26 42.58 5.01 8.96
CA ASP A 26 44.01 4.81 9.27
C ASP A 26 44.95 5.69 8.43
N GLY A 27 44.45 6.39 7.44
CA GLY A 27 45.23 7.26 6.57
C GLY A 27 46.19 6.52 5.60
N ALA A 28 46.24 5.18 5.64
CA ALA A 28 47.18 4.35 4.88
C ALA A 28 46.46 3.44 3.86
N THR A 29 45.30 2.88 4.22
CA THR A 29 44.54 1.95 3.37
C THR A 29 43.92 2.63 2.15
N GLY A 30 43.58 3.92 2.25
CA GLY A 30 43.00 4.69 1.15
C GLY A 30 41.48 4.50 1.05
N VAL A 31 40.94 4.56 -0.19
CA VAL A 31 39.51 4.46 -0.48
C VAL A 31 38.98 3.05 -0.22
N VAL A 32 37.98 2.89 0.63
CA VAL A 32 37.31 1.62 0.91
C VAL A 32 36.03 1.44 0.07
N PHE A 33 35.34 2.54 -0.24
CA PHE A 33 34.22 2.58 -1.18
C PHE A 33 34.36 3.79 -2.10
N LYS A 34 34.13 3.60 -3.38
CA LYS A 34 34.07 4.70 -4.32
C LYS A 34 32.67 5.30 -4.38
N ALA A 35 32.59 6.55 -4.82
CA ALA A 35 31.29 7.19 -5.08
C ALA A 35 30.41 6.31 -5.98
N GLY A 36 29.19 6.04 -5.54
CA GLY A 36 28.21 5.17 -6.21
C GLY A 36 28.29 3.69 -5.84
N ASP A 37 29.30 3.24 -5.08
CA ASP A 37 29.38 1.85 -4.64
C ASP A 37 28.23 1.52 -3.65
N LEU A 38 27.66 0.32 -3.82
CA LEU A 38 26.73 -0.27 -2.85
C LEU A 38 27.53 -0.70 -1.61
N VAL A 39 27.21 -0.10 -0.47
CA VAL A 39 27.88 -0.35 0.80
C VAL A 39 27.17 -1.43 1.63
N ALA A 40 25.84 -1.37 1.64
CA ALA A 40 24.99 -2.32 2.37
C ALA A 40 23.60 -2.40 1.75
N THR A 41 22.91 -3.50 2.03
CA THR A 41 21.49 -3.69 1.70
C THR A 41 20.71 -3.80 3.00
N LEU A 42 19.60 -3.07 3.09
CA LEU A 42 18.72 -3.04 4.25
C LEU A 42 17.34 -3.57 3.85
N THR A 43 16.73 -4.35 4.74
CA THR A 43 15.35 -4.83 4.54
C THR A 43 14.51 -4.39 5.72
N THR A 44 13.39 -3.75 5.46
CA THR A 44 12.50 -3.23 6.51
C THR A 44 11.78 -4.35 7.25
N ASP A 45 11.59 -4.15 8.55
CA ASP A 45 10.76 -4.97 9.41
C ASP A 45 9.26 -4.60 9.29
N LYS A 46 8.41 -5.22 10.09
CA LYS A 46 6.95 -4.94 10.15
C LYS A 46 6.58 -3.52 10.55
N ASN A 47 7.50 -2.77 11.15
CA ASN A 47 7.32 -1.36 11.51
C ASN A 47 7.82 -0.42 10.38
N GLY A 48 8.43 -0.98 9.33
CA GLY A 48 9.08 -0.23 8.27
C GLY A 48 10.47 0.28 8.64
N GLU A 49 11.12 -0.33 9.63
CA GLU A 49 12.43 0.07 10.13
C GLU A 49 13.51 -0.89 9.62
N ALA A 50 14.66 -0.33 9.29
CA ALA A 50 15.87 -1.08 8.94
C ALA A 50 17.10 -0.35 9.49
N GLU A 51 18.13 -1.10 9.84
CA GLU A 51 19.32 -0.58 10.49
C GLU A 51 20.58 -1.18 9.86
N VAL A 52 21.62 -0.37 9.78
CA VAL A 52 22.98 -0.80 9.45
C VAL A 52 23.96 -0.17 10.42
N ASN A 53 24.91 -0.97 10.90
CA ASN A 53 25.89 -0.57 11.88
C ASN A 53 27.31 -0.63 11.30
N ASN A 54 28.26 -0.04 11.99
CA ASN A 54 29.70 -0.09 11.69
C ASN A 54 30.06 0.52 10.33
N LEU A 55 29.44 1.63 9.98
CA LEU A 55 29.82 2.41 8.83
C LEU A 55 31.04 3.28 9.11
N TYR A 56 31.91 3.43 8.11
CA TYR A 56 32.94 4.46 8.13
C TYR A 56 32.30 5.87 8.10
N LEU A 57 32.98 6.85 8.64
CA LEU A 57 32.55 8.25 8.48
C LEU A 57 32.56 8.62 7.00
N GLY A 58 31.56 9.36 6.57
CA GLY A 58 31.42 9.81 5.19
C GLY A 58 29.97 10.13 4.80
N ASN A 59 29.81 10.47 3.54
CA ASN A 59 28.51 10.82 2.97
C ASN A 59 27.94 9.63 2.21
N TYR A 60 26.72 9.26 2.55
CA TYR A 60 25.96 8.16 1.96
C TYR A 60 24.62 8.66 1.44
N TYR A 61 23.96 7.82 0.66
CA TYR A 61 22.55 7.96 0.36
C TYR A 61 21.85 6.60 0.37
N VAL A 62 20.60 6.61 0.75
CA VAL A 62 19.72 5.45 0.73
C VAL A 62 18.78 5.58 -0.45
N LYS A 63 18.59 4.50 -1.20
CA LYS A 63 17.64 4.42 -2.30
C LYS A 63 16.88 3.10 -2.23
N GLU A 64 15.58 3.15 -2.45
CA GLU A 64 14.79 1.94 -2.51
C GLU A 64 15.13 1.12 -3.77
N ILE A 65 15.35 -0.17 -3.61
CA ILE A 65 15.62 -1.13 -4.68
C ILE A 65 14.35 -1.90 -5.03
N THR A 66 13.62 -2.33 -3.99
CA THR A 66 12.38 -3.10 -4.12
C THR A 66 11.38 -2.59 -3.10
N PRO A 67 10.20 -2.12 -3.53
CA PRO A 67 9.17 -1.68 -2.60
C PRO A 67 8.59 -2.86 -1.84
N SER A 68 8.04 -2.58 -0.67
CA SER A 68 7.25 -3.55 0.08
C SER A 68 5.88 -3.77 -0.58
N GLU A 69 5.19 -4.84 -0.16
CA GLU A 69 3.93 -5.26 -0.75
C GLU A 69 2.85 -4.17 -0.64
N GLY A 70 2.29 -3.78 -1.79
CA GLY A 70 1.23 -2.78 -1.89
C GLY A 70 1.71 -1.33 -1.96
N TYR A 71 3.01 -1.09 -2.03
CA TYR A 71 3.59 0.25 -2.17
C TYR A 71 4.25 0.46 -3.54
N LEU A 72 4.26 1.71 -3.98
CA LEU A 72 5.01 2.13 -5.15
C LEU A 72 6.49 2.29 -4.81
N LEU A 73 7.37 2.05 -5.79
CA LEU A 73 8.80 2.28 -5.64
C LEU A 73 9.06 3.78 -5.39
N ASP A 74 9.83 4.09 -4.34
CA ASP A 74 10.41 5.41 -4.10
C ASP A 74 11.73 5.52 -4.89
N GLU A 75 11.74 6.34 -5.94
CA GLU A 75 12.92 6.55 -6.77
C GLU A 75 13.87 7.63 -6.21
N ASP A 76 13.48 8.31 -5.14
CA ASP A 76 14.25 9.38 -4.54
C ASP A 76 15.48 8.83 -3.79
N GLU A 77 16.52 9.66 -3.72
CA GLU A 77 17.73 9.41 -2.94
C GLU A 77 17.67 10.21 -1.64
N HIS A 78 17.88 9.53 -0.52
CA HIS A 78 17.83 10.14 0.81
C HIS A 78 19.24 10.20 1.40
N ASP A 79 19.80 11.39 1.52
CA ASP A 79 21.17 11.59 2.03
C ASP A 79 21.29 11.24 3.51
N VAL A 80 22.38 10.56 3.84
CA VAL A 80 22.81 10.23 5.21
C VAL A 80 24.27 10.65 5.38
N VAL A 81 24.50 11.65 6.24
CA VAL A 81 25.82 12.22 6.47
C VAL A 81 26.33 11.77 7.84
N CYS A 82 27.39 10.96 7.85
CA CYS A 82 28.07 10.48 9.06
C CYS A 82 29.39 11.25 9.24
N ASP A 83 29.28 12.46 9.75
CA ASP A 83 30.42 13.34 9.99
C ASP A 83 31.08 13.08 11.35
N TYR A 84 32.36 13.43 11.43
CA TYR A 84 33.09 13.47 12.68
C TYR A 84 32.52 14.54 13.64
N GLU A 85 32.15 14.13 14.85
CA GLU A 85 31.54 15.00 15.86
C GLU A 85 32.49 15.40 17.00
N GLY A 86 33.77 15.02 16.92
CA GLY A 86 34.78 15.34 17.89
C GLY A 86 35.32 14.12 18.64
N ASP A 87 36.47 14.27 19.31
CA ASP A 87 37.24 13.17 19.96
C ASP A 87 36.52 12.52 21.15
N LEU A 88 35.44 13.12 21.65
CA LEU A 88 34.67 12.62 22.77
C LEU A 88 33.40 11.87 22.36
N VAL A 89 33.11 11.80 21.07
CA VAL A 89 31.94 11.09 20.50
C VAL A 89 32.39 9.72 19.98
N ALA A 90 32.05 8.66 20.73
CA ALA A 90 32.42 7.29 20.37
C ALA A 90 31.55 6.68 19.23
N GLU A 91 30.32 7.14 19.10
CA GLU A 91 29.37 6.67 18.07
C GLU A 91 28.61 7.85 17.46
N VAL A 92 28.44 7.82 16.14
CA VAL A 92 27.61 8.77 15.40
C VAL A 92 26.39 8.03 14.88
N SER A 93 25.20 8.46 15.29
CA SER A 93 23.92 7.91 14.83
C SER A 93 23.25 8.88 13.87
N ARG A 94 22.72 8.34 12.75
CA ARG A 94 21.94 9.10 11.76
C ARG A 94 20.70 8.32 11.37
N SER A 95 19.65 9.04 11.02
CA SER A 95 18.43 8.45 10.50
C SER A 95 17.94 9.22 9.27
N THR A 96 17.25 8.54 8.38
CA THR A 96 16.52 9.12 7.26
C THR A 96 15.19 8.42 7.12
N THR A 97 14.22 9.06 6.44
CA THR A 97 12.87 8.54 6.23
C THR A 97 12.52 8.62 4.75
N SER A 98 11.90 7.57 4.24
CA SER A 98 11.26 7.51 2.93
C SER A 98 9.74 7.61 3.09
N ALA A 99 9.07 8.32 2.19
CA ALA A 99 7.62 8.48 2.19
C ALA A 99 7.00 7.49 1.19
N GLU A 100 6.39 6.44 1.73
CA GLU A 100 5.80 5.36 0.95
C GLU A 100 4.40 5.73 0.43
N GLN A 101 4.13 5.42 -0.85
CA GLN A 101 2.83 5.62 -1.47
C GLN A 101 2.13 4.29 -1.72
N VAL A 102 0.97 4.09 -1.08
CA VAL A 102 0.14 2.90 -1.29
C VAL A 102 -0.41 2.88 -2.72
N ILE A 103 -0.32 1.72 -3.37
CA ILE A 103 -0.97 1.47 -4.65
C ILE A 103 -2.48 1.55 -4.46
N LYS A 104 -3.17 2.31 -5.33
CA LYS A 104 -4.62 2.45 -5.33
C LYS A 104 -5.18 2.23 -6.73
N GLN A 105 -6.29 1.51 -6.82
CA GLN A 105 -7.00 1.27 -8.07
C GLN A 105 -8.52 1.30 -7.88
N PRO A 106 -9.28 1.81 -8.86
CA PRO A 106 -10.74 1.69 -8.86
C PRO A 106 -11.16 0.27 -9.24
N PHE A 107 -12.37 -0.11 -8.86
CA PHE A 107 -13.06 -1.29 -9.38
C PHE A 107 -14.40 -0.91 -10.03
N GLN A 108 -14.87 -1.76 -10.89
CA GLN A 108 -16.16 -1.62 -11.56
C GLN A 108 -17.01 -2.87 -11.35
N LEU A 109 -18.29 -2.65 -11.08
CA LEU A 109 -19.30 -3.69 -11.04
C LEU A 109 -20.29 -3.48 -12.19
N ILE A 110 -20.78 -4.58 -12.73
CA ILE A 110 -21.84 -4.58 -13.73
C ILE A 110 -22.99 -5.38 -13.16
N LYS A 111 -24.11 -4.71 -12.89
CA LYS A 111 -25.36 -5.35 -12.49
C LYS A 111 -26.01 -5.93 -13.75
N VAL A 112 -26.37 -7.20 -13.70
CA VAL A 112 -27.10 -7.90 -14.79
C VAL A 112 -28.39 -8.49 -14.26
N SER A 113 -29.37 -8.68 -15.16
CA SER A 113 -30.59 -9.39 -14.84
C SER A 113 -30.41 -10.90 -14.91
N ASP A 114 -30.97 -11.64 -13.98
CA ASP A 114 -30.98 -13.10 -13.95
C ASP A 114 -31.64 -13.74 -15.17
N ASN A 115 -32.56 -13.01 -15.77
CA ASN A 115 -33.34 -13.51 -16.92
C ASN A 115 -32.69 -13.22 -18.28
N GLY A 116 -31.54 -12.55 -18.31
CA GLY A 116 -30.88 -12.09 -19.52
C GLY A 116 -31.69 -11.02 -20.29
N ASP A 117 -32.73 -10.48 -19.68
CA ASP A 117 -33.58 -9.45 -20.26
C ASP A 117 -33.11 -8.06 -19.73
N ASP A 118 -32.01 -7.62 -20.28
CA ASP A 118 -31.41 -6.29 -19.97
C ASP A 118 -32.02 -5.18 -20.84
N THR A 119 -33.19 -5.45 -21.45
CA THR A 119 -33.77 -4.61 -22.50
C THR A 119 -34.57 -3.41 -22.00
N GLU A 120 -34.98 -3.38 -20.70
CA GLU A 120 -35.63 -2.21 -20.14
C GLU A 120 -34.62 -1.24 -19.54
N ALA A 121 -34.45 -0.11 -20.17
CA ALA A 121 -33.62 0.97 -19.67
C ALA A 121 -34.07 1.39 -18.26
N GLY A 122 -33.12 1.36 -17.30
CA GLY A 122 -33.35 1.78 -15.93
C GLY A 122 -33.68 0.68 -14.93
N LEU A 123 -33.94 -0.58 -15.35
CA LEU A 123 -34.14 -1.71 -14.42
C LEU A 123 -32.92 -2.02 -13.56
N LEU A 124 -31.72 -1.72 -14.07
CA LEU A 124 -30.44 -2.00 -13.41
C LEU A 124 -29.92 -0.80 -12.61
N ALA A 125 -30.59 0.34 -12.70
CA ALA A 125 -30.23 1.55 -12.00
C ALA A 125 -30.62 1.49 -10.53
N GLY A 126 -29.80 2.13 -9.68
CA GLY A 126 -30.11 2.32 -8.27
C GLY A 126 -29.75 1.14 -7.36
N ALA A 127 -29.07 0.11 -7.85
CA ALA A 127 -28.43 -0.87 -6.98
C ALA A 127 -27.28 -0.20 -6.21
N GLU A 128 -27.26 -0.38 -4.91
CA GLU A 128 -26.21 0.20 -4.05
C GLU A 128 -25.27 -0.92 -3.58
N PHE A 129 -23.96 -0.61 -3.60
CA PHE A 129 -22.92 -1.53 -3.19
C PHE A 129 -22.05 -0.92 -2.10
N THR A 130 -21.65 -1.76 -1.17
CA THR A 130 -20.75 -1.44 -0.06
C THR A 130 -19.59 -2.43 -0.06
N ALA A 131 -18.39 -1.96 0.24
CA ALA A 131 -17.19 -2.79 0.28
C ALA A 131 -16.56 -2.81 1.66
N TYR A 132 -15.96 -3.94 2.00
CA TYR A 132 -15.25 -4.17 3.26
C TYR A 132 -13.88 -4.76 2.98
N LEU A 133 -12.86 -4.30 3.68
CA LEU A 133 -11.53 -4.94 3.62
C LEU A 133 -11.60 -6.31 4.28
N LYS A 134 -11.32 -7.37 3.50
CA LYS A 134 -11.51 -8.76 3.93
C LYS A 134 -10.72 -9.10 5.21
N SER A 135 -9.48 -8.62 5.31
CA SER A 135 -8.61 -8.85 6.47
C SER A 135 -9.12 -8.21 7.78
N SER A 136 -10.06 -7.25 7.66
CA SER A 136 -10.66 -6.54 8.80
C SER A 136 -12.10 -6.99 9.11
N LEU A 137 -12.65 -7.93 8.33
CA LEU A 137 -14.01 -8.42 8.53
C LEU A 137 -14.09 -9.31 9.78
N PRO A 138 -14.98 -8.99 10.75
CA PRO A 138 -15.28 -9.90 11.83
C PRO A 138 -15.95 -11.18 11.33
N VAL A 139 -15.65 -12.30 11.99
CA VAL A 139 -16.20 -13.62 11.67
C VAL A 139 -17.07 -14.08 12.82
N LYS A 140 -18.26 -14.59 12.51
CA LYS A 140 -19.19 -15.20 13.47
C LYS A 140 -18.71 -16.59 13.87
N GLU A 141 -19.34 -17.17 14.92
CA GLU A 141 -19.02 -18.52 15.38
C GLU A 141 -19.25 -19.60 14.31
N ASP A 142 -20.17 -19.39 13.38
CA ASP A 142 -20.44 -20.29 12.26
C ASP A 142 -19.49 -20.14 11.06
N GLY A 143 -18.50 -19.23 11.17
CA GLY A 143 -17.53 -18.97 10.14
C GLY A 143 -17.97 -17.94 9.06
N SER A 144 -19.19 -17.44 9.12
CA SER A 144 -19.69 -16.38 8.22
C SER A 144 -19.18 -14.99 8.64
N TYR A 145 -19.16 -14.03 7.69
CA TYR A 145 -18.79 -12.66 8.01
C TYR A 145 -19.88 -11.92 8.78
N ASP A 146 -19.47 -11.15 9.78
CA ASP A 146 -20.36 -10.30 10.59
C ASP A 146 -20.35 -8.85 10.05
N PHE A 147 -21.17 -8.60 9.05
CA PHE A 147 -21.29 -7.27 8.45
C PHE A 147 -21.90 -6.22 9.38
N ASP A 148 -22.65 -6.63 10.40
CA ASP A 148 -23.26 -5.71 11.38
C ASP A 148 -22.19 -5.04 12.27
N LYS A 149 -21.07 -5.73 12.47
CA LYS A 149 -19.91 -5.24 13.24
C LYS A 149 -18.77 -4.73 12.37
N ALA A 150 -18.90 -4.86 11.05
CA ALA A 150 -17.88 -4.46 10.10
C ALA A 150 -17.93 -2.96 9.81
N THR A 151 -16.75 -2.38 9.53
CA THR A 151 -16.65 -0.99 9.07
C THR A 151 -16.49 -0.97 7.55
N PRO A 152 -17.43 -0.37 6.80
CA PRO A 152 -17.31 -0.25 5.37
C PRO A 152 -16.16 0.67 4.96
N VAL A 153 -15.59 0.41 3.78
CA VAL A 153 -14.54 1.22 3.18
C VAL A 153 -15.16 2.37 2.38
N ILE A 154 -14.48 3.52 2.34
CA ILE A 154 -14.85 4.62 1.45
C ILE A 154 -14.53 4.18 0.02
N ILE A 155 -15.55 4.07 -0.83
CA ILE A 155 -15.44 3.63 -2.22
C ILE A 155 -16.04 4.61 -3.23
N GLY A 156 -16.76 5.61 -2.76
CA GLY A 156 -17.40 6.65 -3.58
C GLY A 156 -16.84 8.05 -3.35
N GLU A 157 -17.27 8.98 -4.16
CA GLU A 157 -16.89 10.39 -4.06
C GLU A 157 -17.37 10.99 -2.72
N ASN A 158 -16.69 12.07 -2.30
CA ASN A 158 -17.01 12.82 -1.07
C ASN A 158 -17.06 11.97 0.21
N GLY A 159 -16.23 10.92 0.29
CA GLY A 159 -16.17 10.04 1.46
C GLY A 159 -17.33 9.05 1.56
N SER A 160 -18.05 8.80 0.47
CA SER A 160 -19.14 7.83 0.45
C SER A 160 -18.63 6.39 0.58
N THR A 161 -19.32 5.60 1.41
CA THR A 161 -19.11 4.15 1.52
C THR A 161 -19.99 3.35 0.55
N ILE A 162 -20.76 4.03 -0.30
CA ILE A 162 -21.73 3.46 -1.22
C ILE A 162 -21.42 3.95 -2.64
N ILE A 163 -21.48 3.04 -3.60
CA ILE A 163 -21.59 3.35 -5.03
C ILE A 163 -22.90 2.80 -5.58
N THR A 164 -23.44 3.47 -6.58
CA THR A 164 -24.78 3.17 -7.13
C THR A 164 -24.67 2.86 -8.62
N SER A 165 -25.38 1.83 -9.09
CA SER A 165 -25.42 1.51 -10.50
C SER A 165 -26.21 2.54 -11.31
N ASP A 166 -25.72 2.83 -12.52
CA ASP A 166 -26.38 3.67 -13.51
C ASP A 166 -27.47 2.89 -14.28
N ASP A 167 -28.07 3.51 -15.29
CA ASP A 167 -29.10 2.93 -16.15
C ASP A 167 -28.65 1.73 -16.97
N LYS A 168 -27.34 1.53 -17.12
CA LYS A 168 -26.71 0.38 -17.76
C LYS A 168 -26.23 -0.68 -16.76
N GLY A 169 -26.49 -0.49 -15.48
CA GLY A 169 -26.05 -1.38 -14.41
C GLY A 169 -24.60 -1.21 -13.97
N HIS A 170 -23.91 -0.16 -14.42
CA HIS A 170 -22.52 0.09 -14.06
C HIS A 170 -22.40 0.85 -12.75
N ALA A 171 -21.56 0.37 -11.85
CA ALA A 171 -21.13 1.06 -10.63
C ALA A 171 -19.62 1.07 -10.58
N VAL A 172 -19.00 2.26 -10.39
CA VAL A 172 -17.55 2.46 -10.41
C VAL A 172 -17.10 3.09 -9.10
N SER A 173 -16.06 2.53 -8.48
CA SER A 173 -15.46 3.10 -7.28
C SER A 173 -14.46 4.20 -7.61
N ILE A 174 -14.11 5.00 -6.60
CA ILE A 174 -12.85 5.73 -6.58
C ILE A 174 -11.68 4.76 -6.47
N ALA A 175 -10.45 5.24 -6.66
CA ALA A 175 -9.26 4.45 -6.40
C ALA A 175 -9.18 4.07 -4.92
N ILE A 176 -9.16 2.76 -4.62
CA ILE A 176 -9.08 2.20 -3.26
C ILE A 176 -7.72 1.55 -3.02
N PRO A 177 -7.25 1.51 -1.76
CA PRO A 177 -5.94 0.97 -1.41
C PRO A 177 -5.78 -0.51 -1.78
N TYR A 178 -4.54 -0.93 -1.97
CA TYR A 178 -4.15 -2.33 -2.13
C TYR A 178 -4.81 -3.25 -1.10
N GLY A 179 -5.38 -4.36 -1.53
CA GLY A 179 -6.00 -5.34 -0.64
C GLY A 179 -7.06 -6.19 -1.31
N THR A 180 -7.59 -7.14 -0.54
CA THR A 180 -8.75 -7.96 -0.93
C THR A 180 -9.99 -7.43 -0.25
N TYR A 181 -11.04 -7.22 -1.02
CA TYR A 181 -12.31 -6.66 -0.54
C TYR A 181 -13.47 -7.62 -0.75
N VAL A 182 -14.43 -7.56 0.15
CA VAL A 182 -15.74 -8.19 0.01
C VAL A 182 -16.73 -7.09 -0.33
N VAL A 183 -17.37 -7.19 -1.49
CA VAL A 183 -18.39 -6.24 -1.95
C VAL A 183 -19.76 -6.90 -1.82
N ILE A 184 -20.69 -6.20 -1.19
CA ILE A 184 -22.08 -6.63 -1.05
C ILE A 184 -23.02 -5.64 -1.72
N GLU A 185 -24.11 -6.15 -2.26
CA GLU A 185 -25.24 -5.34 -2.68
C GLU A 185 -26.05 -4.99 -1.44
N SER A 186 -26.02 -3.72 -1.02
CA SER A 186 -26.72 -3.22 0.17
C SER A 186 -28.17 -2.78 -0.12
N LYS A 187 -28.47 -2.53 -1.41
CA LYS A 187 -29.82 -2.21 -1.88
C LYS A 187 -30.01 -2.70 -3.30
N THR A 188 -31.08 -3.42 -3.54
CA THR A 188 -31.46 -3.86 -4.88
C THR A 188 -32.19 -2.76 -5.66
N PRO A 189 -32.12 -2.76 -7.01
CA PRO A 189 -33.01 -1.98 -7.84
C PRO A 189 -34.48 -2.35 -7.56
N HIS A 190 -35.41 -1.44 -7.86
CA HIS A 190 -36.85 -1.73 -7.74
C HIS A 190 -37.22 -3.00 -8.52
N ASN A 191 -37.89 -3.95 -7.86
CA ASN A 191 -38.39 -5.24 -8.40
C ASN A 191 -37.36 -6.35 -8.63
N MET A 192 -36.14 -6.27 -8.09
CA MET A 192 -35.15 -7.36 -8.15
C MET A 192 -34.87 -7.99 -6.77
N LYS A 193 -34.42 -9.25 -6.77
CA LYS A 193 -33.97 -9.93 -5.55
C LYS A 193 -32.49 -9.68 -5.32
N THR A 194 -32.08 -9.55 -4.04
CA THR A 194 -30.69 -9.39 -3.62
C THR A 194 -29.85 -10.61 -4.04
N VAL A 195 -28.68 -10.39 -4.67
CA VAL A 195 -27.72 -11.42 -5.01
C VAL A 195 -26.54 -11.39 -4.03
N SER A 196 -25.92 -12.55 -3.80
CA SER A 196 -24.81 -12.75 -2.89
C SER A 196 -23.54 -11.96 -3.25
N TYR A 197 -22.71 -11.74 -2.26
CA TYR A 197 -21.47 -10.94 -2.31
C TYR A 197 -20.39 -11.50 -3.25
N THR A 198 -19.58 -10.62 -3.82
CA THR A 198 -18.42 -10.91 -4.68
C THR A 198 -17.12 -10.54 -3.99
N HIS A 199 -16.09 -11.39 -4.13
CA HIS A 199 -14.74 -11.08 -3.69
C HIS A 199 -13.98 -10.36 -4.82
N LEU A 200 -13.37 -9.21 -4.49
CA LEU A 200 -12.51 -8.46 -5.40
C LEU A 200 -11.12 -8.30 -4.80
N ARG A 201 -10.10 -8.50 -5.63
CA ARG A 201 -8.74 -8.05 -5.33
C ARG A 201 -8.55 -6.69 -5.96
N ALA A 202 -8.20 -5.69 -5.17
CA ALA A 202 -7.68 -4.44 -5.67
C ALA A 202 -6.21 -4.65 -5.97
N HIS A 203 -5.94 -4.81 -7.23
CA HIS A 203 -4.75 -4.92 -8.02
C HIS A 203 -4.11 -6.31 -8.18
N GLU A 204 -3.64 -6.56 -9.36
CA GLU A 204 -2.35 -7.16 -9.78
C GLU A 204 -1.94 -6.47 -11.08
N THR A 205 -0.76 -5.90 -11.12
CA THR A 205 -0.08 -5.58 -12.36
C THR A 205 0.87 -6.69 -12.73
#